data_049a499021f306b5ec445ead830e3861
#
_entry.id   049a499021f306b5ec445ead830e3861
#
_cell.length_a   1.000
_cell.length_b   1.000
_cell.length_c   1.000
_cell.angle_alpha   90.00
_cell.angle_beta   90.00
_cell.angle_gamma   90.00
#
_symmetry.space_group_name_H-M   'P 1'
#
loop_
_entity.id
_entity.type
_entity.pdbx_description
1 polymer ?
#
loop_
_entity_poly.entity_id
_entity_poly.type
_entity_poly.pdbx_seq_one_letter_code
_entity_poly.pdbx_strand_id
1 'polypeptide(L)'
;MAMKVKLILVLLNSLFTLQACIRQERKEGKKINIVEHIKKEVSVPLDTSVNGIILDDTVSLNNILGKRLPVIDVSNYGECTVCSNIDGTEYLILCINYGGYINQYDRFVVVPSLPVTQPKEIQQTSFKNFCSGIGAYIGCDIKDIEKQMLTMKKVQYKTAEGVEIVYSQSLPDWAYHCEYHFMNNRLTRYEFDYREH
;
A
#
# COMPACT_ATOMS: atom_id res chain seq x y z
N MET A 1 -4.77 -53.67 -24.02
CA MET A 1 -4.58 -53.25 -22.62
C MET A 1 -3.47 -52.22 -22.44
N ALA A 2 -2.46 -52.19 -23.28
CA ALA A 2 -1.32 -51.25 -23.13
C ALA A 2 -1.59 -49.79 -23.48
N MET A 3 -2.63 -49.48 -24.27
CA MET A 3 -2.93 -48.10 -24.70
C MET A 3 -3.63 -47.27 -23.59
N LYS A 4 -4.42 -47.90 -22.70
CA LYS A 4 -5.08 -47.20 -21.59
C LYS A 4 -4.11 -46.80 -20.47
N VAL A 5 -3.02 -47.54 -20.26
CA VAL A 5 -2.00 -47.24 -19.24
C VAL A 5 -1.16 -46.03 -19.63
N LYS A 6 -0.83 -45.86 -20.92
CA LYS A 6 -0.07 -44.68 -21.41
C LYS A 6 -0.87 -43.37 -21.27
N LEU A 7 -2.17 -43.42 -21.46
CA LEU A 7 -3.03 -42.23 -21.33
C LEU A 7 -3.12 -41.75 -19.86
N ILE A 8 -3.18 -42.67 -18.92
CA ILE A 8 -3.25 -42.34 -17.48
C ILE A 8 -1.93 -41.77 -16.99
N LEU A 9 -0.76 -42.26 -17.51
CA LEU A 9 0.55 -41.71 -17.15
C LEU A 9 0.76 -40.27 -17.67
N VAL A 10 0.25 -39.95 -18.86
CA VAL A 10 0.33 -38.60 -19.43
C VAL A 10 -0.56 -37.62 -18.65
N LEU A 11 -1.75 -38.05 -18.22
CA LEU A 11 -2.65 -37.23 -17.39
C LEU A 11 -2.10 -36.99 -15.98
N LEU A 12 -1.44 -37.97 -15.37
CA LEU A 12 -0.79 -37.80 -14.07
C LEU A 12 0.41 -36.85 -14.14
N ASN A 13 1.23 -36.90 -15.19
CA ASN A 13 2.34 -35.95 -15.37
C ASN A 13 1.85 -34.52 -15.65
N SER A 14 0.74 -34.33 -16.34
CA SER A 14 0.16 -32.98 -16.55
C SER A 14 -0.43 -32.39 -15.28
N LEU A 15 -0.97 -33.20 -14.36
CA LEU A 15 -1.44 -32.72 -13.06
C LEU A 15 -0.27 -32.29 -12.14
N PHE A 16 0.87 -33.00 -12.18
CA PHE A 16 2.04 -32.63 -11.38
C PHE A 16 2.71 -31.35 -11.90
N THR A 17 2.70 -31.09 -13.20
CA THR A 17 3.24 -29.84 -13.78
C THR A 17 2.32 -28.63 -13.51
N LEU A 18 0.99 -28.81 -13.44
CA LEU A 18 0.07 -27.75 -13.03
C LEU A 18 0.19 -27.39 -11.55
N GLN A 19 0.45 -28.36 -10.67
CA GLN A 19 0.69 -28.06 -9.24
C GLN A 19 2.04 -27.40 -8.97
N ALA A 20 3.03 -27.58 -9.83
CA ALA A 20 4.32 -26.88 -9.72
C ALA A 20 4.25 -25.40 -10.14
N CYS A 21 3.30 -25.02 -11.02
CA CYS A 21 3.10 -23.62 -11.43
C CYS A 21 2.27 -22.79 -10.45
N ILE A 22 1.55 -23.41 -9.49
CA ILE A 22 0.73 -22.70 -8.49
C ILE A 22 1.52 -22.41 -7.20
N ARG A 23 2.67 -23.04 -6.99
CA ARG A 23 3.64 -22.63 -5.98
C ARG A 23 4.58 -21.57 -6.55
N GLN A 24 4.04 -20.41 -6.88
CA GLN A 24 4.84 -19.20 -6.86
C GLN A 24 5.15 -18.92 -5.39
N GLU A 25 6.22 -19.56 -4.91
CA GLU A 25 6.82 -19.24 -3.63
C GLU A 25 7.06 -17.73 -3.62
N ARG A 26 6.29 -17.00 -2.80
CA ARG A 26 6.78 -15.76 -2.24
C ARG A 26 8.15 -16.13 -1.68
N LYS A 27 9.22 -15.76 -2.39
CA LYS A 27 10.57 -15.81 -1.85
C LYS A 27 10.54 -14.83 -0.68
N GLU A 28 10.24 -15.35 0.50
CA GLU A 28 10.40 -14.60 1.74
C GLU A 28 11.84 -14.11 1.77
N GLY A 29 12.01 -12.80 1.64
CA GLY A 29 13.30 -12.17 1.78
C GLY A 29 13.87 -12.58 3.15
N LYS A 30 15.13 -12.95 3.21
CA LYS A 30 15.78 -13.35 4.46
C LYS A 30 15.73 -12.17 5.42
N LYS A 31 14.86 -12.25 6.43
CA LYS A 31 14.64 -11.21 7.43
C LYS A 31 15.93 -10.98 8.22
N ILE A 32 16.54 -9.82 8.05
CA ILE A 32 17.66 -9.40 8.89
C ILE A 32 17.04 -8.56 9.99
N ASN A 33 16.90 -9.13 11.18
CA ASN A 33 16.39 -8.41 12.34
C ASN A 33 17.46 -7.43 12.86
N ILE A 34 17.47 -6.23 12.26
CA ILE A 34 18.05 -5.06 12.91
C ILE A 34 16.86 -4.28 13.45
N VAL A 35 16.43 -4.62 14.66
CA VAL A 35 15.38 -3.89 15.36
C VAL A 35 16.06 -2.81 16.20
N GLU A 36 16.20 -1.62 15.66
CA GLU A 36 16.51 -0.45 16.49
C GLU A 36 15.22 0.00 17.18
N HIS A 37 15.07 -0.34 18.45
CA HIS A 37 14.00 0.17 19.30
C HIS A 37 14.33 1.55 19.81
N ILE A 38 13.84 2.59 19.18
CA ILE A 38 13.79 3.93 19.78
C ILE A 38 12.49 3.99 20.58
N LYS A 39 12.60 3.78 21.90
CA LYS A 39 11.48 3.96 22.84
C LYS A 39 11.23 5.46 23.04
N LYS A 40 10.29 6.01 22.28
CA LYS A 40 9.60 7.24 22.66
C LYS A 40 8.11 6.98 22.45
N GLU A 41 7.31 7.05 23.51
CA GLU A 41 5.87 6.93 23.41
C GLU A 41 5.35 8.09 22.55
N VAL A 42 4.94 7.76 21.32
CA VAL A 42 4.21 8.68 20.45
C VAL A 42 2.76 8.45 20.70
N SER A 43 2.10 9.44 21.27
CA SER A 43 0.68 9.36 21.65
C SER A 43 -0.27 9.77 20.53
N VAL A 44 0.22 10.21 19.38
CA VAL A 44 -0.56 10.72 18.25
C VAL A 44 -0.12 10.12 16.93
N PRO A 45 -1.04 9.97 15.95
CA PRO A 45 -0.68 9.56 14.59
C PRO A 45 0.39 10.46 13.99
N LEU A 46 1.40 9.85 13.34
CA LEU A 46 2.48 10.59 12.71
C LEU A 46 1.98 11.36 11.48
N ASP A 47 1.12 10.73 10.70
CA ASP A 47 0.64 11.24 9.43
C ASP A 47 -0.80 10.79 9.18
N THR A 48 -1.66 11.71 8.77
CA THR A 48 -3.08 11.44 8.52
C THR A 48 -3.58 12.13 7.26
N SER A 49 -2.69 12.65 6.40
CA SER A 49 -3.11 13.44 5.25
C SER A 49 -2.26 13.20 4.00
N VAL A 50 -2.87 13.38 2.83
CA VAL A 50 -2.21 13.44 1.52
C VAL A 50 -2.67 14.69 0.79
N ASN A 51 -1.74 15.61 0.46
CA ASN A 51 -2.05 16.88 -0.21
C ASN A 51 -3.19 17.68 0.46
N GLY A 52 -3.31 17.61 1.78
CA GLY A 52 -4.36 18.28 2.55
C GLY A 52 -5.70 17.52 2.60
N ILE A 53 -5.82 16.38 1.93
CA ILE A 53 -6.94 15.45 2.14
C ILE A 53 -6.64 14.71 3.44
N ILE A 54 -7.50 14.88 4.44
CA ILE A 54 -7.31 14.31 5.77
C ILE A 54 -8.09 13.01 5.85
N LEU A 55 -7.45 11.98 6.42
CA LEU A 55 -8.05 10.68 6.66
C LEU A 55 -9.31 10.84 7.51
N ASP A 56 -10.41 10.19 7.11
CA ASP A 56 -11.72 10.24 7.75
C ASP A 56 -12.40 11.63 7.76
N ASP A 57 -11.89 12.60 7.00
CA ASP A 57 -12.48 13.93 6.87
C ASP A 57 -13.09 14.17 5.48
N THR A 58 -14.42 14.03 5.40
CA THR A 58 -15.17 14.26 4.15
C THR A 58 -15.13 15.71 3.69
N VAL A 59 -14.86 16.68 4.56
CA VAL A 59 -14.84 18.12 4.20
C VAL A 59 -13.58 18.43 3.39
N SER A 60 -12.40 18.02 3.88
CA SER A 60 -11.14 18.20 3.16
C SER A 60 -11.17 17.49 1.81
N LEU A 61 -11.66 16.24 1.79
CA LEU A 61 -11.80 15.45 0.58
C LEU A 61 -12.70 16.13 -0.46
N ASN A 62 -13.92 16.55 -0.08
CA ASN A 62 -14.88 17.20 -0.97
C ASN A 62 -14.36 18.54 -1.51
N ASN A 63 -13.61 19.29 -0.70
CA ASN A 63 -13.02 20.55 -1.12
C ASN A 63 -11.91 20.39 -2.16
N ILE A 64 -11.16 19.30 -2.09
CA ILE A 64 -9.98 19.05 -2.92
C ILE A 64 -10.31 18.20 -4.15
N LEU A 65 -11.07 17.11 -3.99
CA LEU A 65 -11.37 16.16 -5.06
C LEU A 65 -12.80 16.30 -5.62
N GLY A 66 -13.68 17.02 -4.93
CA GLY A 66 -15.09 17.17 -5.31
C GLY A 66 -16.02 16.18 -4.62
N LYS A 67 -17.33 16.41 -4.76
CA LYS A 67 -18.36 15.69 -3.97
C LYS A 67 -18.78 14.32 -4.54
N ARG A 68 -18.40 14.00 -5.76
CA ARG A 68 -18.82 12.75 -6.44
C ARG A 68 -17.59 12.07 -7.02
N LEU A 69 -17.05 11.18 -6.25
CA LEU A 69 -15.92 10.36 -6.69
C LEU A 69 -16.41 9.00 -7.17
N PRO A 70 -15.88 8.48 -8.29
CA PRO A 70 -16.20 7.13 -8.73
C PRO A 70 -15.68 6.11 -7.70
N VAL A 71 -16.53 5.15 -7.33
CA VAL A 71 -16.14 4.03 -6.48
C VAL A 71 -15.97 2.80 -7.36
N ILE A 72 -14.85 2.14 -7.22
CA ILE A 72 -14.47 0.95 -7.98
C ILE A 72 -13.98 -0.13 -7.02
N ASP A 73 -14.12 -1.39 -7.40
CA ASP A 73 -13.52 -2.50 -6.67
C ASP A 73 -12.06 -2.69 -7.12
N VAL A 74 -11.13 -2.55 -6.18
CA VAL A 74 -9.69 -2.72 -6.41
C VAL A 74 -9.22 -3.96 -5.67
N SER A 75 -8.66 -4.95 -6.39
CA SER A 75 -8.12 -6.17 -5.79
C SER A 75 -7.20 -5.86 -4.61
N ASN A 76 -7.43 -6.53 -3.50
CA ASN A 76 -6.75 -6.37 -2.20
C ASN A 76 -7.12 -5.12 -1.39
N TYR A 77 -7.92 -4.19 -1.93
CA TYR A 77 -8.34 -2.97 -1.23
C TYR A 77 -9.85 -2.84 -1.06
N GLY A 78 -10.64 -3.63 -1.81
CA GLY A 78 -12.10 -3.56 -1.81
C GLY A 78 -12.64 -2.33 -2.54
N GLU A 79 -13.75 -1.76 -2.06
CA GLU A 79 -14.37 -0.56 -2.63
C GLU A 79 -13.52 0.67 -2.35
N CYS A 80 -13.03 1.30 -3.42
CA CYS A 80 -12.10 2.41 -3.35
C CYS A 80 -12.42 3.48 -4.38
N THR A 81 -11.98 4.70 -4.11
CA THR A 81 -11.77 5.71 -5.14
C THR A 81 -10.29 5.73 -5.50
N VAL A 82 -9.98 5.82 -6.78
CA VAL A 82 -8.61 5.93 -7.27
C VAL A 82 -8.40 7.27 -7.96
N CYS A 83 -7.40 8.01 -7.50
CA CYS A 83 -6.94 9.23 -8.11
C CYS A 83 -5.54 9.04 -8.71
N SER A 84 -5.26 9.60 -9.88
CA SER A 84 -3.91 9.72 -10.41
C SER A 84 -3.36 11.13 -10.21
N ASN A 85 -2.04 11.26 -10.10
CA ASN A 85 -1.38 12.53 -10.23
C ASN A 85 -1.51 13.06 -11.68
N ILE A 86 -1.05 14.30 -11.94
CA ILE A 86 -1.19 14.93 -13.24
C ILE A 86 -0.52 14.15 -14.38
N ASP A 87 0.57 13.46 -14.09
CA ASP A 87 1.36 12.71 -15.07
C ASP A 87 0.92 11.23 -15.20
N GLY A 88 -0.01 10.75 -14.35
CA GLY A 88 -0.46 9.36 -14.33
C GLY A 88 0.61 8.36 -13.85
N THR A 89 1.61 8.84 -13.10
CA THR A 89 2.75 8.04 -12.61
C THR A 89 2.65 7.67 -11.13
N GLU A 90 1.68 8.25 -10.42
CA GLU A 90 1.37 7.95 -9.04
C GLU A 90 -0.13 7.83 -8.85
N TYR A 91 -0.55 6.96 -7.95
CA TYR A 91 -1.95 6.71 -7.64
C TYR A 91 -2.19 6.82 -6.14
N LEU A 92 -3.21 7.59 -5.78
CA LEU A 92 -3.79 7.63 -4.44
C LEU A 92 -5.05 6.76 -4.45
N ILE A 93 -5.05 5.71 -3.65
CA ILE A 93 -6.17 4.79 -3.44
C ILE A 93 -6.80 5.17 -2.10
N LEU A 94 -8.06 5.57 -2.14
CA LEU A 94 -8.89 5.93 -1.00
C LEU A 94 -9.86 4.79 -0.75
N CYS A 95 -9.67 4.01 0.32
CA CYS A 95 -10.52 2.86 0.60
C CYS A 95 -11.65 3.24 1.56
N ILE A 96 -12.86 2.74 1.25
CA ILE A 96 -14.06 2.99 2.03
C ILE A 96 -14.14 1.96 3.15
N ASN A 97 -14.43 2.41 4.36
CA ASN A 97 -14.72 1.51 5.46
C ASN A 97 -16.14 0.91 5.32
N TYR A 98 -16.24 -0.40 5.49
CA TYR A 98 -17.51 -1.11 5.59
C TYR A 98 -18.22 -0.72 6.89
N GLY A 99 -19.19 0.18 6.79
CA GLY A 99 -19.97 0.69 7.92
C GLY A 99 -19.89 2.21 8.10
N GLY A 100 -19.02 2.89 7.36
CA GLY A 100 -18.90 4.35 7.33
C GLY A 100 -19.98 5.05 6.50
N TYR A 101 -20.03 6.36 6.62
CA TYR A 101 -20.88 7.20 5.77
C TYR A 101 -20.32 7.27 4.35
N ILE A 102 -21.18 7.50 3.37
CA ILE A 102 -20.78 7.71 1.96
C ILE A 102 -19.71 8.81 1.92
N ASN A 103 -18.58 8.52 1.24
CA ASN A 103 -17.38 9.35 1.12
C ASN A 103 -16.52 9.46 2.40
N GLN A 104 -16.66 8.56 3.35
CA GLN A 104 -15.74 8.43 4.46
C GLN A 104 -14.69 7.38 4.10
N TYR A 105 -13.43 7.80 4.01
CA TYR A 105 -12.30 6.95 3.66
C TYR A 105 -11.37 6.83 4.85
N ASP A 106 -11.20 5.63 5.34
CA ASP A 106 -10.41 5.31 6.52
C ASP A 106 -9.02 4.77 6.22
N ARG A 107 -8.72 4.56 4.91
CA ARG A 107 -7.41 4.11 4.48
C ARG A 107 -6.97 4.83 3.22
N PHE A 108 -5.76 5.34 3.24
CA PHE A 108 -5.07 5.95 2.11
C PHE A 108 -3.84 5.12 1.75
N VAL A 109 -3.66 4.82 0.46
CA VAL A 109 -2.50 4.11 -0.06
C VAL A 109 -1.97 4.87 -1.27
N VAL A 110 -0.67 5.18 -1.28
CA VAL A 110 -0.01 5.80 -2.42
C VAL A 110 1.01 4.83 -3.02
N VAL A 111 0.89 4.62 -4.34
CA VAL A 111 1.70 3.66 -5.10
C VAL A 111 2.10 4.25 -6.46
N PRO A 112 3.23 3.81 -7.07
CA PRO A 112 3.66 4.23 -8.40
C PRO A 112 2.90 3.51 -9.52
N SER A 113 2.22 2.40 -9.21
CA SER A 113 1.42 1.64 -10.18
C SER A 113 0.29 0.91 -9.49
N LEU A 114 -0.82 0.77 -10.19
CA LEU A 114 -1.95 0.00 -9.67
C LEU A 114 -1.68 -1.51 -9.77
N PRO A 115 -2.13 -2.29 -8.78
CA PRO A 115 -1.94 -3.76 -8.76
C PRO A 115 -2.79 -4.51 -9.79
N VAL A 116 -3.62 -3.81 -10.57
CA VAL A 116 -4.59 -4.39 -11.53
C VAL A 116 -4.54 -3.65 -12.86
N THR A 117 -5.08 -4.28 -13.92
CA THR A 117 -5.43 -3.61 -15.17
C THR A 117 -6.21 -2.33 -14.87
N GLN A 118 -5.70 -1.18 -15.36
CA GLN A 118 -6.20 0.14 -15.04
C GLN A 118 -7.73 0.18 -15.01
N PRO A 119 -8.34 0.58 -13.89
CA PRO A 119 -9.77 0.79 -13.84
C PRO A 119 -10.16 1.85 -14.86
N LYS A 120 -11.32 1.69 -15.49
CA LYS A 120 -11.81 2.65 -16.50
C LYS A 120 -12.12 4.05 -15.92
N GLU A 121 -12.22 4.14 -14.60
CA GLU A 121 -12.67 5.34 -13.88
C GLU A 121 -11.63 5.75 -12.85
N ILE A 122 -10.52 6.34 -13.33
CA ILE A 122 -9.52 6.99 -12.47
C ILE A 122 -9.73 8.50 -12.57
N GLN A 123 -9.83 9.17 -11.43
CA GLN A 123 -9.90 10.62 -11.38
C GLN A 123 -8.50 11.21 -11.47
N GLN A 124 -8.18 11.91 -12.55
CA GLN A 124 -6.94 12.66 -12.64
C GLN A 124 -7.02 13.93 -11.77
N THR A 125 -5.96 14.18 -11.00
CA THR A 125 -5.80 15.38 -10.18
C THR A 125 -4.80 16.35 -10.82
N SER A 126 -4.74 17.58 -10.29
CA SER A 126 -3.70 18.56 -10.67
C SER A 126 -2.41 18.42 -9.85
N PHE A 127 -2.33 17.48 -8.93
CA PHE A 127 -1.13 17.27 -8.12
C PHE A 127 0.02 16.71 -8.95
N LYS A 128 1.22 17.25 -8.75
CA LYS A 128 2.43 16.71 -9.35
C LYS A 128 2.83 15.41 -8.67
N ASN A 129 2.80 15.37 -7.34
CA ASN A 129 3.05 14.20 -6.52
C ASN A 129 1.96 14.10 -5.45
N PHE A 130 1.69 12.90 -4.97
CA PHE A 130 0.95 12.71 -3.75
C PHE A 130 1.92 12.81 -2.58
N CYS A 131 1.79 13.90 -1.79
CA CYS A 131 2.67 14.19 -0.66
C CYS A 131 1.91 13.96 0.65
N SER A 132 2.47 13.16 1.54
CA SER A 132 1.95 12.97 2.88
C SER A 132 2.15 14.20 3.77
N GLY A 133 1.51 14.26 4.93
CA GLY A 133 1.65 15.38 5.88
C GLY A 133 3.07 15.56 6.41
N ILE A 134 3.89 14.49 6.46
CA ILE A 134 5.32 14.58 6.80
C ILE A 134 6.22 14.92 5.60
N GLY A 135 5.64 15.13 4.42
CA GLY A 135 6.38 15.46 3.20
C GLY A 135 6.91 14.25 2.41
N ALA A 136 6.46 13.04 2.71
CA ALA A 136 6.82 11.86 1.95
C ALA A 136 6.09 11.82 0.60
N TYR A 137 6.78 11.49 -0.50
CA TYR A 137 6.22 11.27 -1.83
C TYR A 137 6.98 10.15 -2.55
N ILE A 138 6.36 9.49 -3.51
CA ILE A 138 6.99 8.38 -4.24
C ILE A 138 8.30 8.83 -4.89
N GLY A 139 9.38 8.07 -4.66
CA GLY A 139 10.72 8.38 -5.14
C GLY A 139 11.54 9.33 -4.26
N CYS A 140 10.99 9.92 -3.17
CA CYS A 140 11.80 10.71 -2.24
C CYS A 140 12.88 9.84 -1.58
N ASP A 141 14.01 10.45 -1.25
CA ASP A 141 15.09 9.76 -0.52
C ASP A 141 14.72 9.60 0.95
N ILE A 142 15.06 8.47 1.53
CA ILE A 142 14.81 8.17 2.95
C ILE A 142 15.41 9.26 3.87
N LYS A 143 16.56 9.82 3.50
CA LYS A 143 17.25 10.86 4.28
C LYS A 143 16.45 12.16 4.41
N ASP A 144 15.56 12.43 3.44
CA ASP A 144 14.76 13.65 3.41
C ASP A 144 13.70 13.64 4.50
N ILE A 145 13.20 12.46 4.88
CA ILE A 145 12.09 12.28 5.82
C ILE A 145 12.41 11.40 7.04
N GLU A 146 13.59 10.78 7.10
CA GLU A 146 13.96 9.86 8.20
C GLU A 146 13.85 10.51 9.59
N LYS A 147 14.12 11.82 9.69
CA LYS A 147 14.01 12.55 10.97
C LYS A 147 12.58 12.58 11.52
N GLN A 148 11.57 12.61 10.66
CA GLN A 148 10.17 12.56 11.05
C GLN A 148 9.76 11.15 11.51
N MET A 149 10.45 10.12 11.01
CA MET A 149 10.14 8.70 11.27
C MET A 149 10.93 8.09 12.42
N LEU A 150 11.69 8.89 13.21
CA LEU A 150 12.58 8.38 14.28
C LEU A 150 11.85 7.57 15.38
N THR A 151 10.55 7.77 15.55
CA THR A 151 9.73 7.09 16.55
C THR A 151 9.05 5.82 16.00
N MET A 152 9.20 5.56 14.70
CA MET A 152 8.60 4.40 14.05
C MET A 152 9.48 3.16 14.22
N LYS A 153 8.84 1.98 14.16
CA LYS A 153 9.54 0.72 14.06
C LYS A 153 10.17 0.60 12.67
N LYS A 154 11.47 0.35 12.63
CA LYS A 154 12.22 0.12 11.39
C LYS A 154 12.53 -1.35 11.21
N VAL A 155 12.22 -1.91 10.04
CA VAL A 155 12.58 -3.29 9.65
C VAL A 155 13.28 -3.24 8.29
N GLN A 156 14.32 -4.04 8.13
CA GLN A 156 15.07 -4.11 6.88
C GLN A 156 15.06 -5.53 6.34
N TYR A 157 14.84 -5.66 5.03
CA TYR A 157 14.84 -6.91 4.30
C TYR A 157 15.85 -6.88 3.17
N LYS A 158 16.49 -8.03 2.90
CA LYS A 158 17.23 -8.25 1.64
C LYS A 158 16.32 -8.99 0.68
N THR A 159 16.06 -8.39 -0.47
CA THR A 159 15.27 -8.96 -1.55
C THR A 159 16.14 -9.23 -2.78
N ALA A 160 15.58 -9.86 -3.82
CA ALA A 160 16.28 -10.02 -5.09
C ALA A 160 16.54 -8.69 -5.81
N GLU A 161 15.73 -7.66 -5.51
CA GLU A 161 15.76 -6.33 -6.13
C GLU A 161 16.64 -5.34 -5.37
N GLY A 162 17.10 -5.72 -4.16
CA GLY A 162 17.96 -4.88 -3.34
C GLY A 162 17.59 -4.90 -1.85
N VAL A 163 17.72 -3.75 -1.20
CA VAL A 163 17.41 -3.59 0.21
C VAL A 163 16.08 -2.86 0.36
N GLU A 164 15.10 -3.51 0.98
CA GLU A 164 13.84 -2.91 1.38
C GLU A 164 13.91 -2.49 2.85
N ILE A 165 13.50 -1.25 3.13
CA ILE A 165 13.37 -0.71 4.48
C ILE A 165 11.91 -0.31 4.68
N VAL A 166 11.30 -0.81 5.75
CA VAL A 166 9.93 -0.48 6.13
C VAL A 166 9.94 0.24 7.47
N TYR A 167 9.35 1.42 7.50
CA TYR A 167 9.02 2.13 8.73
C TYR A 167 7.53 1.95 9.00
N SER A 168 7.16 1.58 10.23
CA SER A 168 5.76 1.40 10.63
C SER A 168 5.47 1.98 12.01
N GLN A 169 4.27 2.53 12.18
CA GLN A 169 3.70 2.94 13.46
C GLN A 169 2.31 2.31 13.61
N SER A 170 2.05 1.76 14.79
CA SER A 170 0.72 1.28 15.17
C SER A 170 0.37 1.85 16.53
N LEU A 171 -0.78 2.51 16.64
CA LEU A 171 -1.30 3.12 17.85
C LEU A 171 -2.65 2.48 18.17
N PRO A 172 -2.68 1.44 19.04
CA PRO A 172 -3.93 0.71 19.35
C PRO A 172 -5.04 1.59 19.87
N ASP A 173 -4.71 2.57 20.74
CA ASP A 173 -5.70 3.50 21.34
C ASP A 173 -6.42 4.38 20.30
N TRP A 174 -5.82 4.52 19.10
CA TRP A 174 -6.37 5.29 17.98
C TRP A 174 -6.86 4.40 16.85
N ALA A 175 -6.73 3.08 16.98
CA ALA A 175 -6.90 2.12 15.88
C ALA A 175 -6.09 2.51 14.63
N TYR A 176 -5.00 3.25 14.79
CA TYR A 176 -4.21 3.85 13.72
C TYR A 176 -3.02 2.98 13.33
N HIS A 177 -2.77 2.89 12.03
CA HIS A 177 -1.59 2.24 11.48
C HIS A 177 -1.04 3.05 10.30
N CYS A 178 0.29 3.09 10.15
CA CYS A 178 0.93 3.58 8.93
C CYS A 178 2.20 2.81 8.60
N GLU A 179 2.52 2.76 7.30
CA GLU A 179 3.74 2.15 6.78
C GLU A 179 4.34 2.97 5.63
N TYR A 180 5.67 3.02 5.59
CA TYR A 180 6.46 3.62 4.51
C TYR A 180 7.48 2.59 4.03
N HIS A 181 7.42 2.23 2.75
CA HIS A 181 8.26 1.23 2.13
C HIS A 181 9.31 1.89 1.22
N PHE A 182 10.57 1.65 1.51
CA PHE A 182 11.70 2.16 0.72
C PHE A 182 12.43 0.99 0.07
N MET A 183 12.63 1.08 -1.24
CA MET A 183 13.51 0.17 -1.98
C MET A 183 14.78 0.93 -2.36
N ASN A 184 15.94 0.44 -1.94
CA ASN A 184 17.24 1.08 -2.20
C ASN A 184 17.24 2.58 -1.80
N ASN A 185 16.69 2.89 -0.63
CA ASN A 185 16.52 4.22 -0.04
C ASN A 185 15.53 5.17 -0.75
N ARG A 186 14.77 4.69 -1.73
CA ARG A 186 13.73 5.45 -2.41
C ARG A 186 12.35 4.98 -1.98
N LEU A 187 11.45 5.90 -1.62
CA LEU A 187 10.09 5.57 -1.24
C LEU A 187 9.34 4.98 -2.45
N THR A 188 8.80 3.79 -2.28
CA THR A 188 8.04 3.07 -3.32
C THR A 188 6.57 2.94 -3.00
N ARG A 189 6.20 3.07 -1.74
CA ARG A 189 4.82 2.99 -1.27
C ARG A 189 4.72 3.60 0.11
N TYR A 190 3.58 4.20 0.41
CA TYR A 190 3.19 4.48 1.79
C TYR A 190 1.69 4.33 1.95
N GLU A 191 1.27 4.03 3.18
CA GLU A 191 -0.12 3.94 3.56
C GLU A 191 -0.33 4.31 5.01
N PHE A 192 -1.55 4.74 5.31
CA PHE A 192 -2.05 4.90 6.67
C PHE A 192 -3.55 4.67 6.72
N ASP A 193 -4.00 4.11 7.83
CA ASP A 193 -5.39 3.74 8.03
C ASP A 193 -5.82 3.90 9.49
N TYR A 194 -7.15 3.98 9.70
CA TYR A 194 -7.79 3.71 10.97
C TYR A 194 -8.41 2.31 10.91
N ARG A 195 -7.82 1.36 11.64
CA ARG A 195 -8.30 -0.03 11.70
C ARG A 195 -9.34 -0.17 12.79
N GLU A 196 -10.56 -0.53 12.42
CA GLU A 196 -11.50 -1.04 13.41
C GLU A 196 -11.01 -2.41 13.93
N HIS A 197 -11.01 -2.56 15.23
CA HIS A 197 -10.64 -3.80 15.95
C HIS A 197 -11.84 -4.72 16.12
#